data_677f18c4472fd5ed38982605858783c0
#
_entry.id   677f18c4472fd5ed38982605858783c0
#
_cell.length_a   1.000
_cell.length_b   1.000
_cell.length_c   1.000
_cell.angle_alpha   90.00
_cell.angle_beta   90.00
_cell.angle_gamma   90.00
#
_symmetry.space_group_name_H-M   'P 1'
#
loop_
_entity.id
_entity.type
_entity.pdbx_description
1 polymer ?
#
loop_
_entity_poly.entity_id
_entity_poly.type
_entity_poly.pdbx_seq_one_letter_code
_entity_poly.pdbx_strand_id
1 'polypeptide(L)'
;MIDRQPAMQTGSPLPQAVHSPITRSAIFVVATVNPGAGHADTIRAWCSDVAALVRSVGKRVPEGKLSCVCGFGAAAWDTLFGEPRPASLHPFREFGGGERVAIATPGDILLHIRADTMDLCFELATQLLGALGDAVTVVDEVHGFRNFDQRAMIGFVDGTENPEGREAVDFTVIGDEDADFAGGSYVIVQKYLHDMAGWNALPVETQERIIGRTKLSDIELPENVKPSCSHSSLTTLDDNGQEVKILRDNMPFGRPGYGEFGTYFIGYARSPAPIEQMLENMFVGRPPGNYDRLLDYSRAVTGSLFFVPSSDLLETLADRAAPADAGAVAPPVPSSPEPRRDGSLNIGSLKGAPIHE
;
A
#
# COMPACT_ATOMS: atom_id res chain seq x y z
N MET A 1 36.28 -9.15 -43.52
CA MET A 1 35.87 -9.66 -42.18
C MET A 1 35.52 -8.43 -41.36
N ILE A 2 34.24 -8.16 -41.18
CA ILE A 2 33.77 -7.05 -40.36
C ILE A 2 33.57 -7.64 -38.97
N ASP A 3 34.41 -7.20 -38.06
CA ASP A 3 34.41 -7.58 -36.66
C ASP A 3 33.07 -7.09 -36.01
N ARG A 4 32.20 -8.04 -35.69
CA ARG A 4 30.99 -7.74 -34.93
C ARG A 4 31.43 -7.55 -33.48
N GLN A 5 31.43 -6.29 -33.00
CA GLN A 5 31.52 -6.02 -31.60
C GLN A 5 30.38 -6.78 -30.88
N PRO A 6 30.68 -7.44 -29.74
CA PRO A 6 29.62 -8.05 -28.92
C PRO A 6 28.68 -6.97 -28.45
N ALA A 7 27.37 -7.23 -28.59
CA ALA A 7 26.34 -6.37 -28.01
C ALA A 7 26.64 -6.16 -26.52
N MET A 8 26.66 -4.89 -26.09
CA MET A 8 26.71 -4.54 -24.68
C MET A 8 25.57 -5.31 -23.99
N GLN A 9 25.92 -6.09 -22.97
CA GLN A 9 24.93 -6.65 -22.05
C GLN A 9 24.23 -5.43 -21.45
N THR A 10 22.99 -5.19 -21.86
CA THR A 10 22.09 -4.26 -21.17
C THR A 10 21.96 -4.77 -19.74
N GLY A 11 22.43 -4.00 -18.75
CA GLY A 11 22.28 -4.33 -17.34
C GLY A 11 20.80 -4.61 -17.02
N SER A 12 20.52 -5.43 -16.03
CA SER A 12 19.14 -5.65 -15.56
C SER A 12 18.48 -4.31 -15.26
N PRO A 13 17.18 -4.12 -15.62
CA PRO A 13 16.47 -2.89 -15.34
C PRO A 13 16.55 -2.50 -13.86
N LEU A 14 16.74 -1.21 -13.57
CA LEU A 14 16.93 -0.72 -12.22
C LEU A 14 15.57 -0.65 -11.47
N PRO A 15 15.38 -1.40 -10.38
CA PRO A 15 14.18 -1.25 -9.56
C PRO A 15 14.05 0.17 -9.00
N GLN A 16 12.81 0.63 -8.74
CA GLN A 16 12.59 1.80 -7.90
C GLN A 16 13.14 1.54 -6.49
N ALA A 17 13.08 2.54 -5.62
CA ALA A 17 13.65 2.53 -4.27
C ALA A 17 12.94 1.53 -3.30
N VAL A 18 12.45 0.37 -3.79
CA VAL A 18 11.74 -0.65 -2.99
C VAL A 18 12.62 -1.14 -1.83
N HIS A 19 13.91 -1.38 -2.09
CA HIS A 19 14.87 -1.91 -1.11
C HIS A 19 15.59 -0.84 -0.28
N SER A 20 15.12 0.42 -0.32
CA SER A 20 15.73 1.46 0.52
C SER A 20 15.59 1.11 1.99
N PRO A 21 16.61 1.41 2.82
CA PRO A 21 16.52 1.17 4.26
C PRO A 21 15.30 1.83 4.87
N ILE A 22 14.72 1.19 5.89
CA ILE A 22 13.62 1.75 6.67
C ILE A 22 14.04 3.09 7.27
N THR A 23 13.23 4.12 7.06
CA THR A 23 13.44 5.48 7.55
C THR A 23 12.59 5.77 8.79
N ARG A 24 12.70 6.99 9.33
CA ARG A 24 11.95 7.39 10.53
C ARG A 24 10.55 7.91 10.21
N SER A 25 10.32 8.35 8.98
CA SER A 25 9.08 8.96 8.53
C SER A 25 8.70 8.44 7.16
N ALA A 26 7.39 8.31 6.93
CA ALA A 26 6.85 8.04 5.60
C ALA A 26 5.54 8.80 5.39
N ILE A 27 5.25 9.13 4.13
CA ILE A 27 3.91 9.53 3.70
C ILE A 27 3.46 8.52 2.64
N PHE A 28 2.30 7.93 2.89
CA PHE A 28 1.61 7.05 1.96
C PHE A 28 0.44 7.82 1.35
N VAL A 29 0.40 7.91 0.03
CA VAL A 29 -0.70 8.56 -0.69
C VAL A 29 -1.30 7.56 -1.66
N VAL A 30 -2.61 7.42 -1.62
CA VAL A 30 -3.39 6.74 -2.67
C VAL A 30 -4.28 7.77 -3.33
N ALA A 31 -4.20 7.85 -4.65
CA ALA A 31 -5.00 8.77 -5.44
C ALA A 31 -5.76 8.03 -6.56
N THR A 32 -6.88 8.59 -6.98
CA THR A 32 -7.64 8.16 -8.15
C THR A 32 -7.47 9.15 -9.30
N VAL A 33 -7.45 8.63 -10.52
CA VAL A 33 -7.38 9.44 -11.74
C VAL A 33 -8.73 10.08 -12.00
N ASN A 34 -8.74 11.40 -12.15
CA ASN A 34 -9.95 12.14 -12.48
C ASN A 34 -10.28 12.04 -13.98
N PRO A 35 -11.55 11.89 -14.34
CA PRO A 35 -11.95 11.99 -15.73
C PRO A 35 -11.73 13.41 -16.23
N GLY A 36 -11.10 13.56 -17.40
CA GLY A 36 -10.85 14.88 -17.99
C GLY A 36 -9.92 14.82 -19.20
N ALA A 37 -10.13 15.71 -20.16
CA ALA A 37 -9.26 15.80 -21.32
C ALA A 37 -7.85 16.25 -20.90
N GLY A 38 -6.82 15.49 -21.30
CA GLY A 38 -5.42 15.78 -20.99
C GLY A 38 -4.92 15.25 -19.63
N HIS A 39 -5.78 14.76 -18.73
CA HIS A 39 -5.34 14.24 -17.43
C HIS A 39 -4.41 13.03 -17.59
N ALA A 40 -4.74 12.11 -18.50
CA ALA A 40 -3.87 10.97 -18.79
C ALA A 40 -2.50 11.42 -19.33
N ASP A 41 -2.46 12.45 -20.18
CA ASP A 41 -1.21 13.01 -20.70
C ASP A 41 -0.39 13.67 -19.59
N THR A 42 -1.05 14.42 -18.70
CA THR A 42 -0.42 15.01 -17.50
C THR A 42 0.23 13.94 -16.65
N ILE A 43 -0.48 12.82 -16.35
CA ILE A 43 0.05 11.75 -15.52
C ILE A 43 1.20 11.02 -16.23
N ARG A 44 1.10 10.76 -17.54
CA ARG A 44 2.20 10.14 -18.30
C ARG A 44 3.46 11.04 -18.30
N ALA A 45 3.31 12.32 -18.56
CA ALA A 45 4.43 13.28 -18.51
C ALA A 45 5.04 13.34 -17.09
N TRP A 46 4.20 13.36 -16.06
CA TRP A 46 4.63 13.34 -14.66
C TRP A 46 5.50 12.13 -14.32
N CYS A 47 5.27 10.95 -14.90
CA CYS A 47 6.09 9.77 -14.65
C CYS A 47 7.58 10.03 -14.93
N SER A 48 7.92 10.78 -15.97
CA SER A 48 9.32 11.12 -16.30
C SER A 48 9.94 12.13 -15.33
N ASP A 49 9.13 12.92 -14.62
CA ASP A 49 9.60 13.96 -13.71
C ASP A 49 9.86 13.47 -12.27
N VAL A 50 9.28 12.34 -11.89
CA VAL A 50 9.35 11.79 -10.51
C VAL A 50 10.79 11.71 -10.01
N ALA A 51 11.69 11.09 -10.79
CA ALA A 51 13.09 10.92 -10.38
C ALA A 51 13.81 12.28 -10.24
N ALA A 52 13.48 13.28 -11.07
CA ALA A 52 14.04 14.62 -10.99
C ALA A 52 13.54 15.35 -9.73
N LEU A 53 12.27 15.22 -9.37
CA LEU A 53 11.68 15.81 -8.18
C LEU A 53 12.31 15.20 -6.90
N VAL A 54 12.42 13.87 -6.82
CA VAL A 54 13.11 13.18 -5.71
C VAL A 54 14.54 13.71 -5.55
N ARG A 55 15.32 13.78 -6.64
CA ARG A 55 16.67 14.32 -6.60
C ARG A 55 16.71 15.79 -6.20
N SER A 56 15.76 16.60 -6.70
CA SER A 56 15.71 18.04 -6.42
C SER A 56 15.47 18.35 -4.95
N VAL A 57 14.56 17.62 -4.30
CA VAL A 57 14.31 17.75 -2.87
C VAL A 57 15.44 17.12 -2.04
N GLY A 58 15.83 15.87 -2.37
CA GLY A 58 16.82 15.11 -1.61
C GLY A 58 18.20 15.74 -1.54
N LYS A 59 18.64 16.44 -2.60
CA LYS A 59 19.96 17.13 -2.60
C LYS A 59 20.08 18.23 -1.58
N ARG A 60 18.97 18.73 -1.02
CA ARG A 60 18.97 19.78 0.01
C ARG A 60 19.41 19.24 1.37
N VAL A 61 19.13 17.95 1.64
CA VAL A 61 19.49 17.22 2.85
C VAL A 61 19.90 15.80 2.46
N PRO A 62 21.13 15.59 1.91
CA PRO A 62 21.55 14.30 1.36
C PRO A 62 21.50 13.15 2.38
N GLU A 63 21.76 13.45 3.65
CA GLU A 63 21.69 12.50 4.76
C GLU A 63 20.27 12.09 5.14
N GLY A 64 19.25 12.80 4.65
CA GLY A 64 17.85 12.55 4.98
C GLY A 64 17.25 11.29 4.33
N LYS A 65 18.00 10.61 3.45
CA LYS A 65 17.63 9.33 2.80
C LYS A 65 16.26 9.37 2.10
N LEU A 66 15.94 10.54 1.50
CA LEU A 66 14.67 10.71 0.80
C LEU A 66 14.57 9.73 -0.37
N SER A 67 13.47 8.99 -0.42
CA SER A 67 13.12 8.09 -1.50
C SER A 67 11.62 8.10 -1.75
N CYS A 68 11.23 7.71 -2.97
CA CYS A 68 9.83 7.55 -3.36
C CYS A 68 9.69 6.29 -4.21
N VAL A 69 8.59 5.57 -4.01
CA VAL A 69 8.12 4.49 -4.89
C VAL A 69 6.76 4.91 -5.42
N CYS A 70 6.60 4.80 -6.74
CA CYS A 70 5.34 5.06 -7.44
C CYS A 70 4.79 3.75 -7.99
N GLY A 71 3.50 3.49 -7.74
CA GLY A 71 2.80 2.32 -8.25
C GLY A 71 1.49 2.69 -8.94
N PHE A 72 1.02 1.82 -9.83
CA PHE A 72 -0.20 2.03 -10.62
C PHE A 72 -1.15 0.85 -10.44
N GLY A 73 -2.42 1.15 -10.14
CA GLY A 73 -3.50 0.18 -10.05
C GLY A 73 -3.92 -0.36 -11.42
N ALA A 74 -4.63 -1.48 -11.43
CA ALA A 74 -5.00 -2.18 -12.65
C ALA A 74 -5.79 -1.31 -13.64
N ALA A 75 -6.83 -0.62 -13.16
CA ALA A 75 -7.67 0.23 -14.01
C ALA A 75 -6.89 1.45 -14.53
N ALA A 76 -6.03 2.03 -13.70
CA ALA A 76 -5.16 3.13 -14.11
C ALA A 76 -4.14 2.67 -15.17
N TRP A 77 -3.55 1.49 -15.01
CA TRP A 77 -2.63 0.94 -16.00
C TRP A 77 -3.30 0.82 -17.37
N ASP A 78 -4.48 0.20 -17.40
CA ASP A 78 -5.24 -0.01 -18.63
C ASP A 78 -5.60 1.31 -19.32
N THR A 79 -5.97 2.33 -18.54
CA THR A 79 -6.39 3.65 -19.06
C THR A 79 -5.20 4.52 -19.48
N LEU A 80 -4.09 4.49 -18.71
CA LEU A 80 -2.96 5.38 -18.93
C LEU A 80 -1.95 4.82 -19.93
N PHE A 81 -1.69 3.52 -19.90
CA PHE A 81 -0.54 2.91 -20.58
C PHE A 81 -0.92 1.78 -21.54
N GLY A 82 -2.09 1.14 -21.38
CA GLY A 82 -2.55 0.05 -22.23
C GLY A 82 -1.64 -1.17 -22.25
N GLU A 83 -1.57 -1.82 -23.39
CA GLU A 83 -0.70 -3.00 -23.60
C GLU A 83 0.75 -2.59 -23.94
N PRO A 84 1.76 -3.42 -23.52
CA PRO A 84 1.62 -4.61 -22.71
C PRO A 84 1.27 -4.29 -21.26
N ARG A 85 0.62 -5.24 -20.59
CA ARG A 85 0.16 -5.14 -19.22
C ARG A 85 0.93 -6.10 -18.31
N PRO A 86 1.29 -5.70 -17.05
CA PRO A 86 1.94 -6.62 -16.11
C PRO A 86 1.09 -7.85 -15.86
N ALA A 87 1.67 -9.04 -16.02
CA ALA A 87 0.95 -10.31 -16.09
C ALA A 87 0.08 -10.61 -14.85
N SER A 88 0.53 -10.22 -13.65
CA SER A 88 -0.18 -10.47 -12.39
C SER A 88 -0.92 -9.24 -11.85
N LEU A 89 -1.02 -8.15 -12.63
CA LEU A 89 -1.74 -6.95 -12.19
C LEU A 89 -3.25 -7.15 -12.34
N HIS A 90 -3.99 -7.03 -11.24
CA HIS A 90 -5.45 -7.10 -11.21
C HIS A 90 -6.00 -6.19 -10.10
N PRO A 91 -7.30 -5.88 -10.05
CA PRO A 91 -7.90 -5.18 -8.92
C PRO A 91 -7.69 -5.97 -7.62
N PHE A 92 -7.48 -5.26 -6.50
CA PHE A 92 -7.39 -5.91 -5.20
C PHE A 92 -8.63 -6.76 -4.94
N ARG A 93 -8.43 -8.00 -4.48
CA ARG A 93 -9.51 -8.93 -4.13
C ARG A 93 -9.81 -8.83 -2.65
N GLU A 94 -11.08 -8.89 -2.29
CA GLU A 94 -11.49 -8.96 -0.89
C GLU A 94 -11.29 -10.38 -0.33
N PHE A 95 -10.88 -10.47 0.93
CA PHE A 95 -10.71 -11.73 1.64
C PHE A 95 -11.55 -11.73 2.92
N GLY A 96 -12.13 -12.89 3.27
CA GLY A 96 -12.96 -13.03 4.47
C GLY A 96 -14.41 -12.59 4.25
N GLY A 97 -15.05 -12.11 5.30
CA GLY A 97 -16.44 -11.65 5.25
C GLY A 97 -16.99 -11.25 6.63
N GLY A 98 -18.18 -10.66 6.63
CA GLY A 98 -18.81 -10.17 7.85
C GLY A 98 -18.01 -9.05 8.51
N GLU A 99 -17.67 -9.21 9.78
CA GLU A 99 -16.91 -8.21 10.53
C GLU A 99 -15.41 -8.24 10.24
N ARG A 100 -14.90 -9.34 9.65
CA ARG A 100 -13.49 -9.57 9.35
C ARG A 100 -13.31 -9.69 7.85
N VAL A 101 -13.09 -8.56 7.20
CA VAL A 101 -12.90 -8.48 5.76
C VAL A 101 -11.69 -7.59 5.43
N ALA A 102 -10.82 -8.08 4.56
CA ALA A 102 -9.85 -7.25 3.86
C ALA A 102 -10.58 -6.60 2.68
N ILE A 103 -11.08 -5.37 2.89
CA ILE A 103 -11.91 -4.67 1.90
C ILE A 103 -11.06 -4.15 0.74
N ALA A 104 -11.66 -4.09 -0.45
CA ALA A 104 -11.10 -3.38 -1.60
C ALA A 104 -11.50 -1.90 -1.57
N THR A 105 -10.55 -1.02 -1.83
CA THR A 105 -10.80 0.42 -1.95
C THR A 105 -10.24 0.97 -3.25
N PRO A 106 -10.80 2.07 -3.79
CA PRO A 106 -10.27 2.70 -4.99
C PRO A 106 -8.81 3.11 -4.81
N GLY A 107 -7.99 2.89 -5.85
CA GLY A 107 -6.60 3.29 -5.87
C GLY A 107 -6.02 3.12 -7.26
N ASP A 108 -5.64 4.23 -7.88
CA ASP A 108 -5.08 4.29 -9.23
C ASP A 108 -3.58 4.57 -9.19
N ILE A 109 -3.13 5.44 -8.28
CA ILE A 109 -1.73 5.81 -8.10
C ILE A 109 -1.38 5.68 -6.62
N LEU A 110 -0.27 5.01 -6.34
CA LEU A 110 0.36 4.93 -5.02
C LEU A 110 1.64 5.76 -5.01
N LEU A 111 1.82 6.57 -3.97
CA LEU A 111 3.11 7.15 -3.61
C LEU A 111 3.51 6.65 -2.22
N HIS A 112 4.65 5.99 -2.13
CA HIS A 112 5.31 5.65 -0.87
C HIS A 112 6.57 6.48 -0.73
N ILE A 113 6.48 7.58 0.02
CA ILE A 113 7.54 8.57 0.22
C ILE A 113 8.16 8.33 1.59
N ARG A 114 9.50 8.21 1.66
CA ARG A 114 10.24 7.89 2.89
C ARG A 114 11.42 8.82 3.08
N ALA A 115 11.65 9.22 4.32
CA ALA A 115 12.84 9.99 4.72
C ALA A 115 13.12 9.83 6.23
N ASP A 116 14.31 10.24 6.66
CA ASP A 116 14.62 10.29 8.10
C ASP A 116 13.86 11.40 8.82
N THR A 117 13.33 12.39 8.09
CA THR A 117 12.52 13.48 8.65
C THR A 117 11.23 13.73 7.84
N MET A 118 10.15 14.08 8.53
CA MET A 118 8.83 14.25 7.93
C MET A 118 8.77 15.45 6.97
N ASP A 119 9.54 16.51 7.20
CA ASP A 119 9.58 17.69 6.34
C ASP A 119 10.05 17.37 4.92
N LEU A 120 11.00 16.45 4.75
CA LEU A 120 11.42 15.96 3.44
C LEU A 120 10.32 15.19 2.72
N CYS A 121 9.61 14.32 3.46
CA CYS A 121 8.45 13.60 2.91
C CYS A 121 7.35 14.58 2.48
N PHE A 122 7.05 15.58 3.33
CA PHE A 122 6.02 16.58 3.08
C PHE A 122 6.34 17.45 1.88
N GLU A 123 7.58 17.94 1.77
CA GLU A 123 8.02 18.74 0.63
C GLU A 123 7.91 17.95 -0.68
N LEU A 124 8.39 16.69 -0.69
CA LEU A 124 8.31 15.87 -1.89
C LEU A 124 6.86 15.55 -2.27
N ALA A 125 6.01 15.19 -1.29
CA ALA A 125 4.59 14.95 -1.52
C ALA A 125 3.91 16.19 -2.13
N THR A 126 4.21 17.38 -1.59
CA THR A 126 3.68 18.66 -2.11
C THR A 126 4.07 18.89 -3.57
N GLN A 127 5.34 18.62 -3.93
CA GLN A 127 5.80 18.82 -5.31
C GLN A 127 5.19 17.77 -6.25
N LEU A 128 5.15 16.50 -5.87
CA LEU A 128 4.59 15.42 -6.69
C LEU A 128 3.09 15.62 -6.94
N LEU A 129 2.32 15.92 -5.89
CA LEU A 129 0.87 16.18 -6.00
C LEU A 129 0.58 17.49 -6.72
N GLY A 130 1.39 18.53 -6.49
CA GLY A 130 1.28 19.79 -7.20
C GLY A 130 1.48 19.65 -8.71
N ALA A 131 2.38 18.78 -9.15
CA ALA A 131 2.61 18.50 -10.57
C ALA A 131 1.48 17.67 -11.20
N LEU A 132 0.78 16.81 -10.43
CA LEU A 132 -0.41 16.10 -10.88
C LEU A 132 -1.65 17.02 -10.95
N GLY A 133 -1.72 18.03 -10.07
CA GLY A 133 -2.80 19.01 -10.05
C GLY A 133 -4.19 18.39 -9.95
N ASP A 134 -5.10 18.82 -10.82
CA ASP A 134 -6.48 18.35 -10.91
C ASP A 134 -6.65 17.02 -11.68
N ALA A 135 -5.58 16.45 -12.20
CA ALA A 135 -5.62 15.15 -12.86
C ALA A 135 -5.93 13.99 -11.90
N VAL A 136 -5.75 14.20 -10.59
CA VAL A 136 -5.99 13.19 -9.56
C VAL A 136 -6.78 13.74 -8.37
N THR A 137 -7.41 12.83 -7.63
CA THR A 137 -8.00 13.11 -6.31
C THR A 137 -7.35 12.18 -5.29
N VAL A 138 -6.76 12.74 -4.23
CA VAL A 138 -6.23 11.95 -3.11
C VAL A 138 -7.40 11.33 -2.34
N VAL A 139 -7.41 10.01 -2.21
CA VAL A 139 -8.47 9.25 -1.51
C VAL A 139 -8.01 8.69 -0.17
N ASP A 140 -6.70 8.51 0.03
CA ASP A 140 -6.09 8.22 1.33
C ASP A 140 -4.70 8.85 1.43
N GLU A 141 -4.43 9.48 2.56
CA GLU A 141 -3.13 10.03 2.92
C GLU A 141 -2.82 9.68 4.36
N VAL A 142 -1.67 9.04 4.60
CA VAL A 142 -1.24 8.62 5.93
C VAL A 142 0.19 9.06 6.18
N HIS A 143 0.40 9.74 7.30
CA HIS A 143 1.72 10.11 7.80
C HIS A 143 2.15 9.09 8.83
N GLY A 144 3.09 8.22 8.44
CA GLY A 144 3.65 7.18 9.28
C GLY A 144 4.92 7.65 10.01
N PHE A 145 5.20 7.03 11.12
CA PHE A 145 6.40 7.29 11.90
C PHE A 145 6.99 6.01 12.47
N ARG A 146 8.31 5.97 12.63
CA ARG A 146 9.00 4.88 13.31
C ARG A 146 8.81 5.01 14.81
N ASN A 147 8.10 4.05 15.40
CA ASN A 147 7.82 4.03 16.83
C ASN A 147 8.93 3.27 17.58
N PHE A 148 9.60 3.94 18.53
CA PHE A 148 10.69 3.39 19.35
C PHE A 148 11.69 2.51 18.56
N ASP A 149 11.87 1.26 18.99
CA ASP A 149 12.72 0.23 18.41
C ASP A 149 12.00 -0.59 17.30
N GLN A 150 11.32 0.09 16.38
CA GLN A 150 10.55 -0.50 15.26
C GLN A 150 9.32 -1.29 15.71
N ARG A 151 8.65 -0.86 16.77
CA ARG A 151 7.44 -1.53 17.23
C ARG A 151 6.19 -0.97 16.55
N ALA A 152 5.34 -1.87 16.13
CA ALA A 152 3.96 -1.52 15.78
C ALA A 152 3.24 -0.91 16.98
N MET A 153 2.09 -0.22 16.77
CA MET A 153 1.31 0.40 17.85
C MET A 153 0.87 -0.60 18.93
N ILE A 154 0.68 -1.86 18.55
CA ILE A 154 0.35 -2.98 19.47
C ILE A 154 1.54 -3.42 20.33
N GLY A 155 2.73 -2.86 20.12
CA GLY A 155 3.92 -3.02 20.97
C GLY A 155 4.86 -4.17 20.61
N PHE A 156 4.64 -4.88 19.49
CA PHE A 156 5.53 -5.92 18.97
C PHE A 156 6.47 -5.34 17.92
N VAL A 157 7.66 -5.92 17.78
CA VAL A 157 8.62 -5.54 16.73
C VAL A 157 8.04 -5.89 15.37
N ASP A 158 8.18 -5.01 14.40
CA ASP A 158 7.72 -5.23 13.03
C ASP A 158 8.93 -5.31 12.08
N GLY A 159 8.81 -6.18 11.06
CA GLY A 159 9.84 -6.36 10.04
C GLY A 159 10.97 -7.33 10.40
N THR A 160 10.88 -8.07 11.50
CA THR A 160 11.90 -9.08 11.91
C THR A 160 12.18 -10.13 10.83
N GLU A 161 11.17 -10.54 10.09
CA GLU A 161 11.26 -11.57 9.04
C GLU A 161 11.42 -10.98 7.62
N ASN A 162 11.78 -9.69 7.51
CA ASN A 162 12.04 -9.10 6.20
C ASN A 162 13.27 -9.74 5.56
N PRO A 163 13.21 -10.07 4.26
CA PRO A 163 14.39 -10.52 3.52
C PRO A 163 15.40 -9.37 3.40
N GLU A 164 16.70 -9.70 3.41
CA GLU A 164 17.78 -8.73 3.30
C GLU A 164 18.68 -8.98 2.08
N GLY A 165 19.39 -7.95 1.64
CA GLY A 165 20.39 -8.05 0.58
C GLY A 165 19.82 -8.66 -0.70
N ARG A 166 20.46 -9.75 -1.18
CA ARG A 166 20.05 -10.43 -2.41
C ARG A 166 18.69 -11.12 -2.27
N GLU A 167 18.40 -11.68 -1.12
CA GLU A 167 17.13 -12.33 -0.85
C GLU A 167 15.94 -11.36 -1.02
N ALA A 168 16.11 -10.10 -0.58
CA ALA A 168 15.08 -9.07 -0.77
C ALA A 168 14.80 -8.83 -2.26
N VAL A 169 15.83 -8.81 -3.10
CA VAL A 169 15.68 -8.67 -4.56
C VAL A 169 14.97 -9.90 -5.14
N ASP A 170 15.40 -11.11 -4.74
CA ASP A 170 14.87 -12.37 -5.28
C ASP A 170 13.36 -12.54 -4.97
N PHE A 171 12.86 -12.01 -3.83
CA PHE A 171 11.44 -12.08 -3.47
C PHE A 171 10.59 -10.92 -3.97
N THR A 172 11.18 -9.79 -4.33
CA THR A 172 10.39 -8.59 -4.64
C THR A 172 10.50 -8.11 -6.07
N VAL A 173 11.58 -8.45 -6.79
CA VAL A 173 11.81 -7.94 -8.14
C VAL A 173 11.42 -8.95 -9.20
N ILE A 174 10.61 -8.53 -10.15
CA ILE A 174 10.22 -9.29 -11.33
C ILE A 174 11.46 -9.55 -12.19
N GLY A 175 11.64 -10.80 -12.59
CA GLY A 175 12.72 -11.24 -13.48
C GLY A 175 12.22 -11.65 -14.86
N ASP A 176 12.74 -12.78 -15.35
CA ASP A 176 12.42 -13.31 -16.67
C ASP A 176 10.98 -13.86 -16.79
N GLU A 177 10.28 -14.06 -15.67
CA GLU A 177 8.89 -14.52 -15.65
C GLU A 177 7.90 -13.53 -16.27
N ASP A 178 8.27 -12.24 -16.32
CA ASP A 178 7.54 -11.19 -17.01
C ASP A 178 8.55 -10.17 -17.57
N ALA A 179 9.19 -10.56 -18.66
CA ALA A 179 10.37 -9.89 -19.20
C ALA A 179 10.14 -8.42 -19.57
N ASP A 180 8.92 -8.06 -20.03
CA ASP A 180 8.56 -6.69 -20.39
C ASP A 180 8.47 -5.77 -19.13
N PHE A 181 8.38 -6.37 -17.96
CA PHE A 181 8.25 -5.70 -16.66
C PHE A 181 9.36 -6.06 -15.68
N ALA A 182 10.43 -6.66 -16.18
CA ALA A 182 11.61 -6.98 -15.38
C ALA A 182 12.12 -5.72 -14.63
N GLY A 183 12.57 -5.91 -13.39
CA GLY A 183 12.95 -4.81 -12.50
C GLY A 183 11.78 -4.13 -11.78
N GLY A 184 10.54 -4.44 -12.13
CA GLY A 184 9.34 -4.01 -11.42
C GLY A 184 9.04 -4.85 -10.17
N SER A 185 7.98 -4.47 -9.44
CA SER A 185 7.46 -5.16 -8.26
C SER A 185 5.95 -5.04 -8.20
N TYR A 186 5.30 -5.88 -7.43
CA TYR A 186 3.92 -5.65 -6.99
C TYR A 186 3.90 -5.19 -5.54
N VAL A 187 2.91 -4.39 -5.19
CA VAL A 187 2.72 -3.91 -3.83
C VAL A 187 1.25 -3.92 -3.44
N ILE A 188 0.98 -4.45 -2.26
CA ILE A 188 -0.35 -4.35 -1.62
C ILE A 188 -0.22 -3.42 -0.44
N VAL A 189 -1.19 -2.50 -0.31
CA VAL A 189 -1.29 -1.58 0.82
C VAL A 189 -2.64 -1.75 1.52
N GLN A 190 -2.61 -1.67 2.85
CA GLN A 190 -3.80 -1.69 3.69
C GLN A 190 -3.60 -0.79 4.91
N LYS A 191 -4.64 -0.06 5.27
CA LYS A 191 -4.69 0.73 6.50
C LYS A 191 -5.46 -0.04 7.55
N TYR A 192 -4.81 -0.33 8.68
CA TYR A 192 -5.42 -1.01 9.81
C TYR A 192 -5.65 -0.04 10.95
N LEU A 193 -6.85 -0.04 11.53
CA LEU A 193 -7.17 0.65 12.77
C LEU A 193 -7.23 -0.35 13.93
N HIS A 194 -6.61 0.01 15.06
CA HIS A 194 -6.49 -0.86 16.23
C HIS A 194 -7.42 -0.44 17.37
N ASP A 195 -8.14 -1.39 17.95
CA ASP A 195 -8.77 -1.23 19.25
C ASP A 195 -7.71 -1.35 20.37
N MET A 196 -7.03 -0.25 20.65
CA MET A 196 -5.99 -0.20 21.68
C MET A 196 -6.53 -0.41 23.08
N ALA A 197 -7.80 -0.09 23.35
CA ALA A 197 -8.40 -0.29 24.65
C ALA A 197 -8.61 -1.79 24.92
N GLY A 198 -9.21 -2.50 23.95
CA GLY A 198 -9.36 -3.96 24.03
C GLY A 198 -8.02 -4.68 24.04
N TRP A 199 -7.08 -4.26 23.18
CA TRP A 199 -5.73 -4.84 23.12
C TRP A 199 -4.96 -4.72 24.45
N ASN A 200 -4.93 -3.52 25.02
CA ASN A 200 -4.20 -3.25 26.27
C ASN A 200 -4.85 -3.87 27.52
N ALA A 201 -6.13 -4.25 27.44
CA ALA A 201 -6.79 -4.98 28.50
C ALA A 201 -6.37 -6.47 28.58
N LEU A 202 -5.73 -7.00 27.51
CA LEU A 202 -5.24 -8.37 27.49
C LEU A 202 -3.96 -8.54 28.33
N PRO A 203 -3.81 -9.67 29.04
CA PRO A 203 -2.52 -10.07 29.59
C PRO A 203 -1.47 -10.20 28.49
N VAL A 204 -0.20 -9.88 28.81
CA VAL A 204 0.91 -9.93 27.85
C VAL A 204 1.03 -11.31 27.22
N GLU A 205 0.89 -12.38 27.99
CA GLU A 205 0.98 -13.76 27.50
C GLU A 205 -0.14 -14.08 26.48
N THR A 206 -1.30 -13.44 26.61
CA THR A 206 -2.38 -13.56 25.62
C THR A 206 -2.01 -12.83 24.33
N GLN A 207 -1.47 -11.60 24.44
CA GLN A 207 -0.99 -10.84 23.28
C GLN A 207 0.12 -11.62 22.55
N GLU A 208 1.07 -12.21 23.29
CA GLU A 208 2.16 -13.02 22.72
C GLU A 208 1.63 -14.26 21.97
N ARG A 209 0.59 -14.91 22.50
CA ARG A 209 -0.06 -16.04 21.81
C ARG A 209 -0.83 -15.61 20.57
N ILE A 210 -1.43 -14.44 20.56
CA ILE A 210 -2.10 -13.90 19.37
C ILE A 210 -1.06 -13.59 18.27
N ILE A 211 0.06 -13.01 18.62
CA ILE A 211 1.11 -12.66 17.65
C ILE A 211 1.95 -13.90 17.28
N GLY A 212 2.23 -14.78 18.23
CA GLY A 212 3.11 -15.95 18.06
C GLY A 212 4.58 -15.69 18.43
N ARG A 213 4.87 -14.53 19.04
CA ARG A 213 6.22 -14.09 19.47
C ARG A 213 6.16 -13.46 20.85
N THR A 214 7.28 -13.46 21.58
CA THR A 214 7.41 -12.73 22.85
C THR A 214 7.43 -11.22 22.60
N LYS A 215 6.73 -10.46 23.44
CA LYS A 215 6.56 -9.01 23.23
C LYS A 215 7.84 -8.23 23.47
N LEU A 216 8.59 -8.57 24.50
CA LEU A 216 9.79 -7.84 24.89
C LEU A 216 11.01 -8.22 24.04
N SER A 217 11.27 -9.52 23.90
CA SER A 217 12.50 -10.06 23.32
C SER A 217 12.38 -10.46 21.86
N ASP A 218 11.17 -10.36 21.26
CA ASP A 218 10.88 -10.69 19.87
C ASP A 218 11.34 -12.10 19.45
N ILE A 219 11.21 -13.06 20.36
CA ILE A 219 11.54 -14.46 20.11
C ILE A 219 10.26 -15.20 19.70
N GLU A 220 10.32 -15.92 18.61
CA GLU A 220 9.20 -16.76 18.17
C GLU A 220 8.85 -17.82 19.22
N LEU A 221 7.56 -18.01 19.46
CA LEU A 221 7.11 -19.04 20.41
C LEU A 221 7.41 -20.44 19.86
N PRO A 222 7.85 -21.38 20.73
CA PRO A 222 8.06 -22.77 20.30
C PRO A 222 6.78 -23.40 19.69
N GLU A 223 6.95 -24.23 18.67
CA GLU A 223 5.83 -24.86 17.91
C GLU A 223 4.79 -25.55 18.78
N ASN A 224 5.20 -26.17 19.90
CA ASN A 224 4.30 -26.82 20.83
C ASN A 224 3.50 -25.85 21.72
N VAL A 225 3.79 -24.55 21.68
CA VAL A 225 3.12 -23.48 22.47
C VAL A 225 2.43 -22.48 21.55
N LYS A 226 2.99 -22.22 20.37
CA LYS A 226 2.50 -21.27 19.38
C LYS A 226 1.14 -21.72 18.82
N PRO A 227 0.05 -20.92 18.99
CA PRO A 227 -1.23 -21.27 18.41
C PRO A 227 -1.20 -21.27 16.88
N SER A 228 -1.89 -22.22 16.25
CA SER A 228 -2.01 -22.26 14.77
C SER A 228 -2.79 -21.08 14.19
N CYS A 229 -3.53 -20.33 15.02
CA CYS A 229 -4.23 -19.09 14.66
C CYS A 229 -3.45 -17.83 15.07
N SER A 230 -2.19 -17.97 15.46
CA SER A 230 -1.34 -16.81 15.72
C SER A 230 -0.98 -16.10 14.42
N HIS A 231 -0.76 -14.80 14.49
CA HIS A 231 -0.37 -13.97 13.34
C HIS A 231 0.83 -14.56 12.59
N SER A 232 1.92 -14.89 13.30
CA SER A 232 3.11 -15.48 12.68
C SER A 232 2.83 -16.82 12.01
N SER A 233 2.01 -17.71 12.61
CA SER A 233 1.70 -19.02 12.01
C SER A 233 0.89 -18.90 10.71
N LEU A 234 0.05 -17.89 10.57
CA LEU A 234 -0.80 -17.70 9.39
C LEU A 234 -0.12 -16.88 8.29
N THR A 235 0.88 -16.07 8.63
CA THR A 235 1.63 -15.24 7.68
C THR A 235 2.95 -15.87 7.23
N THR A 236 3.42 -16.94 7.85
CA THR A 236 4.54 -17.74 7.35
C THR A 236 4.06 -18.63 6.23
N LEU A 237 4.64 -18.47 5.05
CA LEU A 237 4.36 -19.28 3.85
C LEU A 237 5.52 -20.20 3.57
N ASP A 238 5.20 -21.43 3.16
CA ASP A 238 6.15 -22.44 2.73
C ASP A 238 5.75 -22.95 1.35
N ASP A 239 6.70 -22.94 0.43
CA ASP A 239 6.55 -23.56 -0.87
C ASP A 239 7.60 -24.68 -1.02
N ASN A 240 7.16 -25.93 -0.91
CA ASN A 240 7.99 -27.12 -1.04
C ASN A 240 9.21 -27.15 -0.08
N GLY A 241 9.05 -26.66 1.15
CA GLY A 241 10.10 -26.63 2.18
C GLY A 241 11.02 -25.41 2.08
N GLN A 242 10.64 -24.42 1.26
CA GLN A 242 11.29 -23.11 1.23
C GLN A 242 10.33 -22.03 1.71
N GLU A 243 10.76 -21.23 2.67
CA GLU A 243 9.98 -20.10 3.15
C GLU A 243 9.85 -19.05 2.03
N VAL A 244 8.61 -18.60 1.79
CA VAL A 244 8.32 -17.51 0.85
C VAL A 244 8.12 -16.22 1.65
N LYS A 245 8.95 -15.23 1.33
CA LYS A 245 8.98 -13.95 2.04
C LYS A 245 8.43 -12.82 1.18
N ILE A 246 8.02 -11.77 1.86
CA ILE A 246 7.67 -10.45 1.29
C ILE A 246 8.48 -9.37 2.00
N LEU A 247 8.73 -8.25 1.33
CA LEU A 247 9.38 -7.11 1.97
C LEU A 247 8.31 -6.15 2.50
N ARG A 248 8.27 -5.97 3.83
CA ARG A 248 7.34 -5.06 4.50
C ARG A 248 8.05 -3.80 4.95
N ASP A 249 7.40 -2.66 4.77
CA ASP A 249 7.86 -1.37 5.28
C ASP A 249 6.70 -0.67 5.99
N ASN A 250 6.08 -1.41 6.92
CA ASN A 250 4.93 -0.96 7.68
C ASN A 250 5.29 0.23 8.57
N MET A 251 4.34 1.13 8.75
CA MET A 251 4.50 2.26 9.66
C MET A 251 3.30 2.41 10.59
N PRO A 252 3.53 2.62 11.88
CA PRO A 252 2.53 3.15 12.79
C PRO A 252 2.06 4.52 12.34
N PHE A 253 0.78 4.81 12.58
CA PHE A 253 0.19 6.13 12.43
C PHE A 253 -0.89 6.34 13.49
N GLY A 254 -1.35 7.58 13.69
CA GLY A 254 -2.49 7.83 14.56
C GLY A 254 -2.62 9.28 15.00
N ARG A 255 -3.74 9.53 15.69
CA ARG A 255 -4.08 10.82 16.27
C ARG A 255 -4.52 10.59 17.71
N PRO A 256 -3.61 10.67 18.71
CA PRO A 256 -3.90 10.29 20.10
C PRO A 256 -5.04 11.10 20.71
N GLY A 257 -5.21 12.37 20.34
CA GLY A 257 -6.33 13.21 20.79
C GLY A 257 -7.70 12.76 20.27
N TYR A 258 -7.73 11.90 19.25
CA TYR A 258 -8.95 11.32 18.67
C TYR A 258 -9.09 9.82 18.96
N GLY A 259 -8.17 9.24 19.73
CA GLY A 259 -8.17 7.80 20.00
C GLY A 259 -7.90 6.93 18.75
N GLU A 260 -7.31 7.52 17.69
CA GLU A 260 -6.99 6.81 16.48
C GLU A 260 -5.57 6.26 16.54
N PHE A 261 -5.45 4.95 16.38
CA PHE A 261 -4.18 4.23 16.37
C PHE A 261 -4.23 3.19 15.26
N GLY A 262 -3.17 3.08 14.49
CA GLY A 262 -3.17 2.15 13.36
C GLY A 262 -1.78 1.75 12.89
N THR A 263 -1.77 0.80 11.96
CA THR A 263 -0.61 0.40 11.17
C THR A 263 -0.98 0.52 9.70
N TYR A 264 -0.16 1.25 8.94
CA TYR A 264 -0.20 1.21 7.49
C TYR A 264 0.66 0.04 7.04
N PHE A 265 0.01 -1.01 6.55
CA PHE A 265 0.68 -2.15 5.94
C PHE A 265 1.06 -1.82 4.51
N ILE A 266 2.30 -2.09 4.15
CA ILE A 266 2.80 -2.08 2.78
C ILE A 266 3.71 -3.30 2.58
N GLY A 267 3.34 -4.16 1.65
CA GLY A 267 4.08 -5.38 1.31
C GLY A 267 4.46 -5.40 -0.15
N TYR A 268 5.76 -5.56 -0.43
CA TYR A 268 6.31 -5.71 -1.77
C TYR A 268 6.63 -7.17 -2.06
N ALA A 269 6.30 -7.63 -3.26
CA ALA A 269 6.62 -8.97 -3.75
C ALA A 269 6.77 -8.96 -5.28
N ARG A 270 7.45 -9.98 -5.83
CA ARG A 270 7.57 -10.15 -7.29
C ARG A 270 6.28 -10.60 -7.97
N SER A 271 5.29 -11.03 -7.19
CA SER A 271 3.91 -11.27 -7.61
C SER A 271 2.95 -11.00 -6.45
N PRO A 272 1.66 -10.70 -6.67
CA PRO A 272 0.70 -10.48 -5.57
C PRO A 272 0.42 -11.75 -4.75
N ALA A 273 0.61 -12.93 -5.34
CA ALA A 273 0.15 -14.21 -4.80
C ALA A 273 0.61 -14.52 -3.35
N PRO A 274 1.87 -14.28 -2.94
CA PRO A 274 2.27 -14.52 -1.54
C PRO A 274 1.50 -13.63 -0.56
N ILE A 275 1.32 -12.34 -0.85
CA ILE A 275 0.60 -11.43 0.04
C ILE A 275 -0.88 -11.82 0.09
N GLU A 276 -1.48 -12.15 -1.04
CA GLU A 276 -2.88 -12.60 -1.12
C GLU A 276 -3.09 -13.90 -0.34
N GLN A 277 -2.15 -14.85 -0.40
CA GLN A 277 -2.22 -16.08 0.39
C GLN A 277 -2.11 -15.80 1.90
N MET A 278 -1.25 -14.84 2.31
CA MET A 278 -1.19 -14.39 3.71
C MET A 278 -2.54 -13.80 4.13
N LEU A 279 -3.14 -12.94 3.31
CA LEU A 279 -4.45 -12.34 3.59
C LEU A 279 -5.56 -13.40 3.68
N GLU A 280 -5.57 -14.38 2.78
CA GLU A 280 -6.54 -15.48 2.85
C GLU A 280 -6.38 -16.28 4.15
N ASN A 281 -5.15 -16.63 4.52
CA ASN A 281 -4.87 -17.33 5.77
C ASN A 281 -5.30 -16.51 6.99
N MET A 282 -5.08 -15.19 6.99
CA MET A 282 -5.45 -14.31 8.10
C MET A 282 -6.97 -14.14 8.21
N PHE A 283 -7.64 -13.80 7.13
CA PHE A 283 -9.06 -13.41 7.16
C PHE A 283 -10.03 -14.58 7.05
N VAL A 284 -9.70 -15.60 6.28
CA VAL A 284 -10.51 -16.83 6.13
C VAL A 284 -10.07 -17.89 7.14
N GLY A 285 -8.79 -18.01 7.35
CA GLY A 285 -8.17 -18.97 8.24
C GLY A 285 -7.64 -20.23 7.54
N ARG A 286 -6.68 -20.89 8.20
CA ARG A 286 -6.09 -22.16 7.74
C ARG A 286 -6.08 -23.19 8.89
N PRO A 287 -7.00 -24.18 8.89
CA PRO A 287 -8.13 -24.36 7.96
C PRO A 287 -9.17 -23.23 8.09
N PRO A 288 -10.15 -23.12 7.18
CA PRO A 288 -11.21 -22.11 7.27
C PRO A 288 -11.85 -22.04 8.65
N GLY A 289 -11.96 -20.81 9.19
CA GLY A 289 -12.41 -20.54 10.56
C GLY A 289 -11.29 -20.45 11.61
N ASN A 290 -10.06 -20.92 11.30
CA ASN A 290 -8.86 -20.72 12.13
C ASN A 290 -8.15 -19.41 11.71
N TYR A 291 -8.89 -18.29 11.77
CA TYR A 291 -8.43 -16.95 11.34
C TYR A 291 -7.45 -16.33 12.34
N ASP A 292 -6.74 -15.30 11.92
CA ASP A 292 -5.79 -14.52 12.71
C ASP A 292 -6.50 -13.76 13.83
N ARG A 293 -6.19 -14.10 15.08
CA ARG A 293 -6.80 -13.49 16.27
C ARG A 293 -6.42 -12.03 16.47
N LEU A 294 -5.40 -11.53 15.78
CA LEU A 294 -5.09 -10.10 15.75
C LEU A 294 -6.25 -9.29 15.14
N LEU A 295 -7.01 -9.89 14.20
CA LEU A 295 -8.17 -9.24 13.58
C LEU A 295 -9.36 -9.00 14.52
N ASP A 296 -9.34 -9.56 15.73
CA ASP A 296 -10.31 -9.21 16.78
C ASP A 296 -10.03 -7.81 17.37
N TYR A 297 -8.81 -7.25 17.14
CA TYR A 297 -8.34 -5.96 17.65
C TYR A 297 -7.84 -5.02 16.53
N SER A 298 -7.79 -5.50 15.30
CA SER A 298 -7.30 -4.75 14.14
C SER A 298 -8.24 -4.92 12.96
N ARG A 299 -8.72 -3.80 12.42
CA ARG A 299 -9.65 -3.79 11.29
C ARG A 299 -9.03 -3.12 10.07
N ALA A 300 -9.00 -3.84 8.94
CA ALA A 300 -8.63 -3.25 7.65
C ALA A 300 -9.72 -2.26 7.20
N VAL A 301 -9.33 -1.04 6.84
CA VAL A 301 -10.23 0.02 6.37
C VAL A 301 -9.93 0.48 4.95
N THR A 302 -8.81 0.04 4.38
CA THR A 302 -8.47 0.17 2.96
C THR A 302 -7.81 -1.11 2.46
N GLY A 303 -7.76 -1.29 1.14
CA GLY A 303 -7.02 -2.37 0.48
C GLY A 303 -6.88 -2.09 -1.00
N SER A 304 -5.65 -2.03 -1.50
CA SER A 304 -5.36 -1.76 -2.91
C SER A 304 -4.09 -2.49 -3.36
N LEU A 305 -4.07 -2.91 -4.63
CA LEU A 305 -2.94 -3.56 -5.28
C LEU A 305 -2.42 -2.67 -6.40
N PHE A 306 -1.10 -2.51 -6.47
CA PHE A 306 -0.43 -1.74 -7.50
C PHE A 306 0.75 -2.51 -8.10
N PHE A 307 1.04 -2.22 -9.34
CA PHE A 307 2.31 -2.55 -9.98
C PHE A 307 3.27 -1.35 -9.85
N VAL A 308 4.49 -1.64 -9.47
CA VAL A 308 5.60 -0.68 -9.35
C VAL A 308 6.54 -0.93 -10.53
N PRO A 309 6.57 -0.08 -11.56
CA PRO A 309 7.49 -0.23 -12.69
C PRO A 309 8.95 -0.09 -12.23
N SER A 310 9.90 -0.63 -12.99
CA SER A 310 11.31 -0.29 -12.82
C SER A 310 11.53 1.21 -13.01
N SER A 311 12.63 1.77 -12.50
CA SER A 311 12.95 3.20 -12.70
C SER A 311 13.04 3.56 -14.17
N ASP A 312 13.68 2.68 -14.97
CA ASP A 312 13.83 2.87 -16.40
C ASP A 312 12.48 2.86 -17.13
N LEU A 313 11.60 1.91 -16.76
CA LEU A 313 10.25 1.84 -17.32
C LEU A 313 9.43 3.07 -16.92
N LEU A 314 9.48 3.51 -15.64
CA LEU A 314 8.74 4.69 -15.16
C LEU A 314 9.08 5.94 -15.98
N GLU A 315 10.37 6.16 -16.26
CA GLU A 315 10.82 7.30 -17.08
C GLU A 315 10.31 7.24 -18.52
N THR A 316 10.11 6.04 -19.07
CA THR A 316 9.66 5.85 -20.47
C THR A 316 8.15 5.70 -20.64
N LEU A 317 7.39 5.62 -19.54
CA LEU A 317 5.92 5.55 -19.60
C LEU A 317 5.28 6.77 -20.26
N ALA A 318 5.96 7.93 -20.23
CA ALA A 318 5.53 9.13 -20.94
C ALA A 318 5.44 8.94 -22.45
N ASP A 319 6.30 8.10 -23.03
CA ASP A 319 6.38 7.87 -24.47
C ASP A 319 5.36 6.83 -24.97
N ARG A 320 4.65 6.16 -24.06
CA ARG A 320 3.60 5.21 -24.46
C ARG A 320 2.41 5.94 -25.06
N ALA A 321 2.00 5.50 -26.26
CA ALA A 321 0.80 6.02 -26.89
C ALA A 321 -0.43 5.79 -26.02
N ALA A 322 -1.34 6.76 -25.98
CA ALA A 322 -2.65 6.56 -25.36
C ALA A 322 -3.32 5.32 -25.99
N PRO A 323 -3.99 4.47 -25.18
CA PRO A 323 -4.78 3.37 -25.72
C PRO A 323 -5.76 3.87 -26.78
N ALA A 324 -5.83 3.21 -27.94
CA ALA A 324 -6.58 3.64 -29.12
C ALA A 324 -8.11 3.55 -28.93
N ASP A 325 -8.68 3.44 -27.81
CA ASP A 325 -10.10 3.59 -27.48
C ASP A 325 -10.31 3.54 -25.95
N ALA A 326 -9.99 4.63 -25.27
CA ALA A 326 -10.65 4.93 -24.01
C ALA A 326 -12.00 5.64 -24.31
N GLY A 327 -12.81 5.01 -25.12
CA GLY A 327 -14.22 5.39 -25.29
C GLY A 327 -14.87 5.33 -23.91
N ALA A 328 -15.39 6.46 -23.44
CA ALA A 328 -16.01 6.66 -22.16
C ALA A 328 -16.94 5.48 -21.78
N VAL A 329 -16.46 4.58 -20.94
CA VAL A 329 -17.36 3.74 -20.15
C VAL A 329 -17.98 4.69 -19.14
N ALA A 330 -19.21 5.12 -19.43
CA ALA A 330 -19.98 5.89 -18.48
C ALA A 330 -20.02 5.11 -17.15
N PRO A 331 -19.71 5.74 -16.02
CA PRO A 331 -19.84 5.08 -14.74
C PRO A 331 -21.27 4.57 -14.58
N PRO A 332 -21.51 3.40 -13.97
CA PRO A 332 -22.86 2.93 -13.70
C PRO A 332 -23.56 4.03 -12.91
N VAL A 333 -24.62 4.56 -13.48
CA VAL A 333 -25.49 5.54 -12.82
C VAL A 333 -25.97 4.89 -11.52
N PRO A 334 -25.68 5.43 -10.33
CA PRO A 334 -26.23 4.89 -9.11
C PRO A 334 -27.77 4.99 -9.24
N SER A 335 -28.45 3.86 -9.16
CA SER A 335 -29.90 3.80 -9.13
C SER A 335 -30.37 4.66 -7.97
N SER A 336 -31.01 5.78 -8.28
CA SER A 336 -31.60 6.66 -7.28
C SER A 336 -32.54 5.81 -6.41
N PRO A 337 -32.41 5.85 -5.07
CA PRO A 337 -33.38 5.19 -4.20
C PRO A 337 -34.73 5.88 -4.42
N GLU A 338 -35.77 5.08 -4.70
CA GLU A 338 -37.14 5.56 -4.72
C GLU A 338 -37.45 6.32 -3.42
N PRO A 339 -38.16 7.46 -3.47
CA PRO A 339 -38.51 8.21 -2.26
C PRO A 339 -39.45 7.36 -1.41
N ARG A 340 -38.96 6.88 -0.27
CA ARG A 340 -39.81 6.31 0.77
C ARG A 340 -40.78 7.39 1.22
N ARG A 341 -42.08 7.21 0.96
CA ARG A 341 -43.16 7.96 1.61
C ARG A 341 -43.21 7.52 3.07
N ASP A 342 -42.52 8.23 3.94
CA ASP A 342 -42.80 8.19 5.35
C ASP A 342 -43.61 9.44 5.72
N GLY A 343 -44.68 9.21 6.49
CA GLY A 343 -45.56 10.25 6.94
C GLY A 343 -44.91 11.10 8.06
N SER A 344 -43.98 11.99 7.69
CA SER A 344 -43.42 12.97 8.62
C SER A 344 -44.32 14.18 8.74
N LEU A 345 -44.86 14.37 9.94
CA LEU A 345 -45.64 15.55 10.30
C LEU A 345 -44.72 16.77 10.35
N ASN A 346 -44.97 17.75 9.46
CA ASN A 346 -44.41 19.11 9.49
C ASN A 346 -44.84 19.81 10.79
N ILE A 347 -43.95 19.85 11.78
CA ILE A 347 -44.12 20.74 12.95
C ILE A 347 -43.31 22.01 12.68
N GLY A 348 -44.05 23.12 12.62
CA GLY A 348 -43.65 24.42 12.14
C GLY A 348 -42.49 25.08 12.84
N SER A 349 -41.84 25.96 12.09
CA SER A 349 -40.82 26.90 12.56
C SER A 349 -41.45 27.97 13.46
N LEU A 350 -41.00 28.06 14.70
CA LEU A 350 -41.25 29.24 15.57
C LEU A 350 -40.26 30.36 15.18
N LYS A 351 -40.73 31.33 14.40
CA LYS A 351 -40.08 32.65 14.27
C LYS A 351 -40.38 33.45 15.55
N GLY A 352 -39.35 33.71 16.34
CA GLY A 352 -39.43 34.70 17.41
C GLY A 352 -39.50 36.12 16.84
N ALA A 353 -40.48 36.91 17.30
CA ALA A 353 -40.62 38.31 16.99
C ALA A 353 -39.62 39.17 17.81
N PRO A 354 -39.18 40.34 17.31
CA PRO A 354 -38.29 41.22 18.03
C PRO A 354 -39.06 41.99 19.12
N ILE A 355 -38.47 42.05 20.30
CA ILE A 355 -38.93 42.93 21.40
C ILE A 355 -38.28 44.30 21.21
N HIS A 356 -39.09 45.33 21.07
CA HIS A 356 -38.73 46.72 21.29
C HIS A 356 -38.84 47.01 22.79
N GLU A 357 -37.80 47.48 23.40
CA GLU A 357 -37.51 48.62 24.26
C GLU A 357 -36.18 48.46 24.97
#